data_25c95972aa838705eb8dbdd03a5d744a
#
_entry.id   25c95972aa838705eb8dbdd03a5d744a
#
_cell.length_a   1.000
_cell.length_b   1.000
_cell.length_c   1.000
_cell.angle_alpha   90.00
_cell.angle_beta   90.00
_cell.angle_gamma   90.00
#
_symmetry.space_group_name_H-M   'P 1'
#
loop_
_entity.id
_entity.type
_entity.pdbx_description
1 polymer ?
#
loop_
_entity_poly.entity_id
_entity_poly.type
_entity_poly.pdbx_seq_one_letter_code
_entity_poly.pdbx_strand_id
1 'polypeptide(L)'
;MTYTERIYGELMEGIGVTDSLKQVVISGDGNINRFYDIAANMMDDSIQSIQIAPNGVVTEIYPEESNESSKIDLINDSDRGEISRYARDNDTVIMQGPLELKQGGYGIAVRNPVYLENENGQKSFWGFTIVILKVPEIFSESVEALSSFGYKYSLQKFASP
;
A
#
# COMPACT_ATOMS: atom_id res chain seq x y z
N MET A 1 19.33 -3.86 -17.12
CA MET A 1 18.55 -3.61 -15.90
C MET A 1 18.48 -4.88 -15.08
N THR A 2 18.87 -4.83 -13.81
CA THR A 2 18.79 -5.97 -12.90
C THR A 2 17.37 -6.18 -12.41
N TYR A 3 17.10 -7.37 -11.88
CA TYR A 3 15.79 -7.66 -11.26
C TYR A 3 15.54 -6.73 -10.08
N THR A 4 16.57 -6.47 -9.27
CA THR A 4 16.47 -5.56 -8.12
C THR A 4 16.09 -4.15 -8.55
N GLU A 5 16.69 -3.64 -9.62
CA GLU A 5 16.36 -2.32 -10.17
C GLU A 5 14.91 -2.26 -10.67
N ARG A 6 14.43 -3.33 -11.29
CA ARG A 6 13.04 -3.40 -11.76
C ARG A 6 12.05 -3.40 -10.61
N ILE A 7 12.32 -4.21 -9.59
CA ILE A 7 11.45 -4.25 -8.39
C ILE A 7 11.45 -2.88 -7.72
N TYR A 8 12.61 -2.25 -7.57
CA TYR A 8 12.72 -0.92 -7.01
C TYR A 8 11.86 0.08 -7.79
N GLY A 9 11.95 0.07 -9.12
CA GLY A 9 11.15 0.94 -9.98
C GLY A 9 9.65 0.74 -9.80
N GLU A 10 9.21 -0.51 -9.75
CA GLU A 10 7.79 -0.84 -9.53
C GLU A 10 7.31 -0.41 -8.14
N LEU A 11 8.15 -0.57 -7.11
CA LEU A 11 7.83 -0.11 -5.77
C LEU A 11 7.68 1.41 -5.73
N MET A 12 8.56 2.15 -6.40
CA MET A 12 8.48 3.61 -6.46
C MET A 12 7.23 4.07 -7.21
N GLU A 13 6.85 3.38 -8.27
CA GLU A 13 5.60 3.65 -8.97
C GLU A 13 4.39 3.37 -8.07
N GLY A 14 4.43 2.28 -7.31
CA GLY A 14 3.37 1.94 -6.36
C GLY A 14 3.23 3.00 -5.27
N ILE A 15 4.34 3.49 -4.74
CA ILE A 15 4.34 4.59 -3.77
C ILE A 15 3.68 5.83 -4.40
N GLY A 16 4.03 6.14 -5.65
CA GLY A 16 3.45 7.27 -6.38
C GLY A 16 1.93 7.16 -6.51
N VAL A 17 1.41 5.97 -6.80
CA VAL A 17 -0.04 5.73 -6.86
C VAL A 17 -0.68 5.96 -5.50
N THR A 18 -0.08 5.43 -4.42
CA THR A 18 -0.61 5.65 -3.06
C THR A 18 -0.56 7.12 -2.67
N ASP A 19 0.48 7.86 -3.07
CA ASP A 19 0.58 9.30 -2.81
C ASP A 19 -0.51 10.08 -3.57
N SER A 20 -0.76 9.73 -4.82
CA SER A 20 -1.81 10.38 -5.61
C SER A 20 -3.19 10.15 -4.98
N LEU A 21 -3.47 8.93 -4.55
CA LEU A 21 -4.73 8.60 -3.89
C LEU A 21 -4.84 9.31 -2.54
N LYS A 22 -3.73 9.40 -1.80
CA LYS A 22 -3.64 10.16 -0.55
C LYS A 22 -4.06 11.61 -0.75
N GLN A 23 -3.62 12.27 -1.83
CA GLN A 23 -4.02 13.64 -2.12
C GLN A 23 -5.52 13.76 -2.40
N VAL A 24 -6.11 12.76 -3.04
CA VAL A 24 -7.57 12.72 -3.23
C VAL A 24 -8.29 12.67 -1.89
N VAL A 25 -7.82 11.83 -0.96
CA VAL A 25 -8.39 11.73 0.38
C VAL A 25 -8.29 13.06 1.13
N ILE A 26 -7.11 13.67 1.13
CA ILE A 26 -6.86 14.94 1.82
C ILE A 26 -7.72 16.05 1.23
N SER A 27 -7.78 16.16 -0.09
CA SER A 27 -8.57 17.18 -0.78
C SER A 27 -10.06 17.03 -0.50
N GLY A 28 -10.54 15.81 -0.28
CA GLY A 28 -11.93 15.53 0.03
C GLY A 28 -12.24 15.51 1.52
N ASP A 29 -11.27 15.89 2.36
CA ASP A 29 -11.39 15.86 3.82
C ASP A 29 -11.87 14.48 4.33
N GLY A 30 -11.27 13.44 3.79
CA GLY A 30 -11.56 12.05 4.15
C GLY A 30 -12.67 11.41 3.32
N ASN A 31 -13.31 12.15 2.43
CA ASN A 31 -14.36 11.63 1.58
C ASN A 31 -13.81 11.32 0.19
N ILE A 32 -13.94 10.08 -0.24
CA ILE A 32 -13.61 9.71 -1.61
C ILE A 32 -14.90 9.37 -2.33
N ASN A 33 -15.32 10.26 -3.20
CA ASN A 33 -16.40 9.97 -4.12
C ASN A 33 -15.80 9.32 -5.37
N ARG A 34 -16.50 8.33 -5.93
CA ARG A 34 -16.08 7.69 -7.17
C ARG A 34 -14.73 6.98 -7.06
N PHE A 35 -14.51 6.30 -5.93
CA PHE A 35 -13.26 5.55 -5.71
C PHE A 35 -12.97 4.59 -6.88
N TYR A 36 -13.96 3.85 -7.36
CA TYR A 36 -13.76 2.87 -8.43
C TYR A 36 -13.31 3.52 -9.74
N ASP A 37 -13.86 4.68 -10.08
CA ASP A 37 -13.45 5.41 -11.28
C ASP A 37 -12.03 5.92 -11.16
N ILE A 38 -11.68 6.45 -10.01
CA ILE A 38 -10.33 6.96 -9.73
C ILE A 38 -9.32 5.82 -9.79
N ALA A 39 -9.60 4.73 -9.10
CA ALA A 39 -8.72 3.57 -9.06
C ALA A 39 -8.54 2.95 -10.46
N ALA A 40 -9.63 2.86 -11.22
CA ALA A 40 -9.56 2.32 -12.58
C ALA A 40 -8.59 3.11 -13.46
N ASN A 41 -8.55 4.43 -13.30
CA ASN A 41 -7.63 5.29 -14.05
C ASN A 41 -6.18 5.17 -13.61
N MET A 42 -5.93 4.64 -12.42
CA MET A 42 -4.58 4.46 -11.86
C MET A 42 -4.02 3.07 -12.13
N MET A 43 -4.86 2.13 -12.56
CA MET A 43 -4.42 0.73 -12.78
C MET A 43 -3.45 0.62 -13.95
N ASP A 44 -2.49 -0.29 -13.81
CA ASP A 44 -1.64 -0.75 -14.90
C ASP A 44 -1.34 -2.25 -14.70
N ASP A 45 -0.54 -2.82 -15.60
CA ASP A 45 -0.29 -4.26 -15.59
C ASP A 45 0.50 -4.74 -14.36
N SER A 46 1.19 -3.83 -13.66
CA SER A 46 1.98 -4.17 -12.47
C SER A 46 1.13 -4.18 -11.19
N ILE A 47 -0.08 -3.66 -11.24
CA ILE A 47 -0.94 -3.49 -10.07
C ILE A 47 -1.99 -4.59 -10.00
N GLN A 48 -2.04 -5.29 -8.88
CA GLN A 48 -3.09 -6.28 -8.59
C GLN A 48 -4.37 -5.60 -8.12
N SER A 49 -4.25 -4.67 -7.18
CA SER A 49 -5.41 -3.95 -6.65
C SER A 49 -5.00 -2.62 -6.03
N ILE A 50 -5.98 -1.72 -5.94
CA ILE A 50 -5.88 -0.45 -5.23
C ILE A 50 -6.96 -0.46 -4.15
N GLN A 51 -6.60 -0.05 -2.95
CA GLN A 51 -7.48 -0.18 -1.78
C GLN A 51 -7.41 1.07 -0.92
N ILE A 52 -8.47 1.29 -0.15
CA ILE A 52 -8.47 2.27 0.93
C ILE A 52 -8.89 1.60 2.24
N ALA A 53 -8.31 2.09 3.32
CA ALA A 53 -8.57 1.55 4.66
C ALA A 53 -8.82 2.67 5.67
N PRO A 54 -10.03 3.28 5.64
CA PRO A 54 -10.39 4.28 6.64
C PRO A 54 -10.33 3.68 8.05
N ASN A 55 -9.72 4.39 8.98
CA ASN A 55 -9.48 3.90 10.35
C ASN A 55 -8.65 2.61 10.41
N GLY A 56 -7.95 2.29 9.32
CA GLY A 56 -7.15 1.08 9.23
C GLY A 56 -7.91 -0.18 8.81
N VAL A 57 -9.19 -0.06 8.54
CA VAL A 57 -10.02 -1.20 8.07
C VAL A 57 -10.27 -1.07 6.58
N VAL A 58 -9.91 -2.09 5.81
CA VAL A 58 -10.09 -2.09 4.36
C VAL A 58 -11.59 -2.10 4.04
N THR A 59 -12.07 -1.06 3.37
CA THR A 59 -13.49 -0.92 3.02
C THR A 59 -13.74 -1.02 1.52
N GLU A 60 -12.81 -0.60 0.69
CA GLU A 60 -12.98 -0.63 -0.75
C GLU A 60 -11.74 -1.15 -1.44
N ILE A 61 -11.93 -2.02 -2.42
CA ILE A 61 -10.89 -2.67 -3.21
C ILE A 61 -11.29 -2.60 -4.68
N TYR A 62 -10.37 -2.12 -5.50
CA TYR A 62 -10.54 -2.15 -6.95
C TYR A 62 -9.43 -3.01 -7.58
N PRO A 63 -9.71 -3.94 -8.48
CA PRO A 63 -11.06 -4.36 -8.89
C PRO A 63 -11.75 -5.19 -7.80
N GLU A 64 -13.08 -5.22 -7.82
CA GLU A 64 -13.88 -5.95 -6.82
C GLU A 64 -13.57 -7.44 -6.74
N GLU A 65 -13.18 -8.04 -7.84
CA GLU A 65 -12.83 -9.45 -7.89
C GLU A 65 -11.60 -9.78 -7.03
N SER A 66 -10.80 -8.77 -6.70
CA SER A 66 -9.62 -8.93 -5.85
C SER A 66 -9.93 -8.90 -4.36
N ASN A 67 -11.12 -9.14 -3.95
CA ASN A 67 -11.70 -8.97 -2.62
C ASN A 67 -11.05 -9.81 -1.50
N GLU A 68 -9.74 -10.01 -1.56
CA GLU A 68 -8.98 -10.83 -0.61
C GLU A 68 -8.80 -10.18 0.74
N SER A 69 -8.77 -8.85 0.75
CA SER A 69 -8.45 -8.07 1.94
C SER A 69 -9.64 -7.29 2.47
N SER A 70 -10.86 -7.59 1.96
CA SER A 70 -12.07 -6.89 2.37
C SER A 70 -12.30 -7.01 3.87
N LYS A 71 -12.54 -5.88 4.52
CA LYS A 71 -12.84 -5.79 5.95
C LYS A 71 -11.70 -6.24 6.88
N ILE A 72 -10.49 -6.38 6.38
CA ILE A 72 -9.34 -6.64 7.25
C ILE A 72 -9.05 -5.38 8.05
N ASP A 73 -8.99 -5.54 9.37
CA ASP A 73 -8.50 -4.51 10.28
C ASP A 73 -6.99 -4.60 10.32
N LEU A 74 -6.33 -3.76 9.54
CA LEU A 74 -4.89 -3.80 9.38
C LEU A 74 -4.13 -3.48 10.66
N ILE A 75 -4.74 -2.71 11.56
CA ILE A 75 -4.10 -2.29 12.82
C ILE A 75 -4.02 -3.44 13.81
N ASN A 76 -5.04 -4.28 13.85
CA ASN A 76 -5.16 -5.36 14.84
C ASN A 76 -4.90 -6.76 14.26
N ASP A 77 -4.65 -6.86 12.96
CA ASP A 77 -4.39 -8.14 12.32
C ASP A 77 -3.09 -8.77 12.82
N SER A 78 -3.08 -10.08 13.03
CA SER A 78 -1.91 -10.79 13.57
C SER A 78 -0.67 -10.69 12.67
N ASP A 79 -0.87 -10.70 11.36
CA ASP A 79 0.23 -10.69 10.40
C ASP A 79 0.60 -9.29 9.90
N ARG A 80 -0.37 -8.37 9.90
CA ARG A 80 -0.24 -7.05 9.29
C ARG A 80 -0.16 -5.92 10.33
N GLY A 81 -0.55 -6.20 11.57
CA GLY A 81 -0.75 -5.17 12.59
C GLY A 81 0.53 -4.45 12.99
N GLU A 82 1.61 -5.19 13.24
CA GLU A 82 2.86 -4.58 13.69
C GLU A 82 3.39 -3.55 12.69
N ILE A 83 3.48 -3.93 11.42
CA ILE A 83 4.01 -3.05 10.38
C ILE A 83 3.03 -1.91 10.07
N SER A 84 1.73 -2.17 10.17
CA SER A 84 0.71 -1.13 9.97
C SER A 84 0.75 -0.08 11.07
N ARG A 85 0.91 -0.51 12.33
CA ARG A 85 1.09 0.42 13.46
C ARG A 85 2.37 1.23 13.32
N TYR A 86 3.45 0.59 12.86
CA TYR A 86 4.70 1.29 12.57
C TYR A 86 4.49 2.40 11.54
N ALA A 87 3.82 2.08 10.43
CA ALA A 87 3.51 3.07 9.39
C ALA A 87 2.70 4.24 9.94
N ARG A 88 1.65 3.94 10.69
CA ARG A 88 0.80 4.95 11.32
C ARG A 88 1.59 5.84 12.27
N ASP A 89 2.30 5.23 13.20
CA ASP A 89 2.96 5.96 14.29
C ASP A 89 4.15 6.79 13.81
N ASN A 90 4.76 6.43 12.70
CA ASN A 90 5.89 7.13 12.13
C ASN A 90 5.55 7.94 10.87
N ASP A 91 4.28 7.95 10.46
CA ASP A 91 3.80 8.62 9.25
C ASP A 91 4.71 8.29 8.06
N THR A 92 4.92 7.02 7.83
CA THR A 92 5.83 6.56 6.77
C THR A 92 5.19 5.45 5.94
N VAL A 93 5.47 5.47 4.64
CA VAL A 93 5.08 4.39 3.75
C VAL A 93 5.82 3.13 4.14
N ILE A 94 5.11 2.00 4.12
CA ILE A 94 5.72 0.68 4.33
C ILE A 94 5.34 -0.25 3.18
N MET A 95 6.11 -1.31 3.06
CA MET A 95 5.75 -2.42 2.19
C MET A 95 5.74 -3.72 3.00
N GLN A 96 4.92 -4.63 2.56
CA GLN A 96 4.84 -5.96 3.16
C GLN A 96 4.68 -7.00 2.06
N GLY A 97 5.49 -8.03 2.12
CA GLY A 97 5.45 -9.15 1.19
C GLY A 97 6.58 -10.13 1.44
N PRO A 98 6.63 -11.20 0.64
CA PRO A 98 5.69 -11.54 -0.42
C PRO A 98 4.34 -12.03 0.13
N LEU A 99 3.26 -11.70 -0.58
CA LEU A 99 1.91 -12.19 -0.28
C LEU A 99 1.49 -13.15 -1.38
N GLU A 100 0.95 -14.31 -1.02
CA GLU A 100 0.35 -15.18 -2.01
C GLU A 100 -0.97 -14.60 -2.47
N LEU A 101 -1.16 -14.54 -3.79
CA LEU A 101 -2.39 -14.02 -4.40
C LEU A 101 -3.32 -15.17 -4.75
N LYS A 102 -4.62 -14.98 -4.55
CA LYS A 102 -5.63 -16.00 -4.87
C LYS A 102 -5.61 -16.40 -6.34
N GLN A 103 -5.26 -15.46 -7.22
CA GLN A 103 -5.16 -15.71 -8.65
C GLN A 103 -3.84 -16.38 -9.06
N GLY A 104 -2.98 -16.68 -8.08
CA GLY A 104 -1.64 -17.23 -8.31
C GLY A 104 -0.57 -16.15 -8.32
N GLY A 105 0.67 -16.56 -8.02
CA GLY A 105 1.79 -15.65 -7.93
C GLY A 105 1.83 -14.90 -6.61
N TYR A 106 2.69 -13.89 -6.56
CA TYR A 106 2.96 -13.13 -5.34
C TYR A 106 2.71 -11.66 -5.55
N GLY A 107 2.44 -10.97 -4.43
CA GLY A 107 2.27 -9.53 -4.41
C GLY A 107 3.06 -8.87 -3.29
N ILE A 108 3.20 -7.57 -3.40
CA ILE A 108 3.75 -6.71 -2.35
C ILE A 108 2.70 -5.66 -2.04
N ALA A 109 2.34 -5.53 -0.75
CA ALA A 109 1.45 -4.46 -0.31
C ALA A 109 2.28 -3.22 -0.01
N VAL A 110 1.89 -2.10 -0.60
CA VAL A 110 2.43 -0.77 -0.28
C VAL A 110 1.32 -0.04 0.46
N ARG A 111 1.57 0.34 1.72
CA ARG A 111 0.59 1.05 2.55
C ARG A 111 1.13 2.41 2.92
N ASN A 112 0.33 3.43 2.65
CA ASN A 112 0.70 4.82 2.89
C ASN A 112 -0.29 5.42 3.89
N PRO A 113 0.17 5.82 5.08
CA PRO A 113 -0.71 6.42 6.07
C PRO A 113 -1.18 7.80 5.63
N VAL A 114 -2.42 8.11 5.96
CA VAL A 114 -3.03 9.40 5.65
C VAL A 114 -3.45 10.07 6.95
N TYR A 115 -3.03 11.30 7.12
CA TYR A 115 -3.43 12.16 8.22
C TYR A 115 -4.22 13.34 7.69
N LEU A 116 -5.29 13.67 8.39
CA LEU A 116 -6.08 14.86 8.09
C LEU A 116 -5.80 15.93 9.11
N GLU A 117 -5.77 17.18 8.67
CA GLU A 117 -5.51 18.32 9.52
C GLU A 117 -6.80 19.11 9.70
N ASN A 118 -7.14 19.43 10.96
CA ASN A 118 -8.31 20.23 11.25
C ASN A 118 -7.97 21.74 11.18
N GLU A 119 -8.97 22.58 11.41
CA GLU A 119 -8.81 24.05 11.36
C GLU A 119 -7.76 24.59 12.33
N ASN A 120 -7.51 23.87 13.42
CA ASN A 120 -6.52 24.24 14.43
C ASN A 120 -5.12 23.69 14.15
N GLY A 121 -4.91 23.07 13.01
CA GLY A 121 -3.63 22.45 12.64
C GLY A 121 -3.37 21.12 13.31
N GLN A 122 -4.34 20.54 14.00
CA GLN A 122 -4.20 19.23 14.61
C GLN A 122 -4.39 18.13 13.60
N LYS A 123 -3.48 17.17 13.60
CA LYS A 123 -3.51 16.03 12.67
C LYS A 123 -4.11 14.80 13.35
N SER A 124 -4.94 14.09 12.62
CA SER A 124 -5.49 12.82 13.08
C SER A 124 -5.36 11.76 11.96
N PHE A 125 -5.10 10.55 12.39
CA PHE A 125 -4.96 9.43 11.47
C PHE A 125 -6.31 9.11 10.82
N TRP A 126 -6.34 9.18 9.48
CA TRP A 126 -7.53 8.81 8.71
C TRP A 126 -7.54 7.34 8.35
N GLY A 127 -6.40 6.80 7.98
CA GLY A 127 -6.29 5.43 7.48
C GLY A 127 -5.13 5.28 6.51
N PHE A 128 -5.27 4.32 5.60
CA PHE A 128 -4.23 4.04 4.60
C PHE A 128 -4.80 4.11 3.19
N THR A 129 -3.96 4.55 2.25
CA THR A 129 -4.11 4.23 0.84
C THR A 129 -3.16 3.09 0.52
N ILE A 130 -3.59 2.15 -0.31
CA ILE A 130 -2.90 0.88 -0.49
C ILE A 130 -2.85 0.50 -1.95
N VAL A 131 -1.70 -0.03 -2.37
CA VAL A 131 -1.54 -0.69 -3.66
C VAL A 131 -0.95 -2.07 -3.43
N ILE A 132 -1.54 -3.08 -4.04
CA ILE A 132 -0.95 -4.41 -4.10
C ILE A 132 -0.30 -4.55 -5.48
N LEU A 133 1.02 -4.69 -5.49
CA LEU A 133 1.79 -4.87 -6.70
C LEU A 133 1.96 -6.34 -7.01
N LYS A 134 1.85 -6.71 -8.28
CA LYS A 134 2.16 -8.06 -8.75
C LYS A 134 3.66 -8.22 -8.81
N VAL A 135 4.16 -9.32 -8.26
CA VAL A 135 5.58 -9.67 -8.37
C VAL A 135 5.65 -10.89 -9.30
N PRO A 136 6.25 -10.75 -10.48
CA PRO A 136 6.50 -11.93 -11.32
C PRO A 136 7.31 -12.96 -10.56
N GLU A 137 7.01 -14.23 -10.77
CA GLU A 137 7.66 -15.33 -10.06
C GLU A 137 9.19 -15.26 -10.12
N ILE A 138 9.72 -14.80 -11.25
CA ILE A 138 11.16 -14.65 -11.45
C ILE A 138 11.81 -13.68 -10.46
N PHE A 139 11.02 -12.81 -9.82
CA PHE A 139 11.51 -11.82 -8.85
C PHE A 139 11.29 -12.25 -7.40
N SER A 140 10.70 -13.41 -7.15
CA SER A 140 10.33 -13.84 -5.80
C SER A 140 11.52 -13.91 -4.84
N GLU A 141 12.68 -14.34 -5.31
CA GLU A 141 13.90 -14.39 -4.48
C GLU A 141 14.30 -13.02 -3.98
N SER A 142 14.21 -11.99 -4.82
CA SER A 142 14.55 -10.62 -4.43
C SER A 142 13.58 -10.09 -3.37
N VAL A 143 12.30 -10.44 -3.49
CA VAL A 143 11.27 -10.04 -2.51
C VAL A 143 11.51 -10.75 -1.18
N GLU A 144 11.81 -12.04 -1.21
CA GLU A 144 12.14 -12.80 -0.01
C GLU A 144 13.37 -12.24 0.70
N ALA A 145 14.39 -11.85 -0.05
CA ALA A 145 15.57 -11.22 0.51
C ALA A 145 15.22 -9.90 1.23
N LEU A 146 14.35 -9.08 0.67
CA LEU A 146 13.88 -7.86 1.31
C LEU A 146 13.15 -8.17 2.62
N SER A 147 12.26 -9.15 2.62
CA SER A 147 11.50 -9.49 3.83
C SER A 147 12.38 -10.08 4.93
N SER A 148 13.41 -10.86 4.56
CA SER A 148 14.32 -11.48 5.55
C SER A 148 15.20 -10.47 6.26
N PHE A 149 15.38 -9.27 5.71
CA PHE A 149 16.15 -8.19 6.35
C PHE A 149 15.27 -7.18 7.09
N GLY A 150 14.02 -7.52 7.34
CA GLY A 150 13.08 -6.61 7.99
C GLY A 150 12.61 -5.53 7.01
N TYR A 151 11.79 -5.92 6.09
CA TYR A 151 11.33 -5.10 4.96
C TYR A 151 10.68 -3.78 5.39
N LYS A 152 10.13 -3.68 6.60
CA LYS A 152 9.58 -2.42 7.10
C LYS A 152 10.61 -1.28 7.15
N TYR A 153 11.90 -1.62 7.16
CA TYR A 153 12.98 -0.65 7.08
C TYR A 153 13.57 -0.57 5.68
N SER A 154 13.40 -1.61 4.87
CA SER A 154 13.98 -1.69 3.54
C SER A 154 13.42 -0.63 2.60
N LEU A 155 12.14 -0.29 2.75
CA LEU A 155 11.51 0.73 1.92
C LEU A 155 12.15 2.10 2.15
N GLN A 156 12.48 2.44 3.38
CA GLN A 156 13.18 3.70 3.68
C GLN A 156 14.56 3.74 3.04
N LYS A 157 15.26 2.62 3.00
CA LYS A 157 16.58 2.54 2.34
C LYS A 157 16.46 2.74 0.83
N PHE A 158 15.39 2.27 0.22
CA PHE A 158 15.14 2.49 -1.21
C PHE A 158 14.67 3.90 -1.50
N ALA A 159 13.89 4.49 -0.62
CA ALA A 159 13.34 5.84 -0.78
C ALA A 159 14.36 6.94 -0.42
N SER A 160 15.37 6.63 0.39
CA SER A 160 16.42 7.56 0.82
C SER A 160 17.67 7.32 -0.01
N PRO A 161 18.16 8.34 -0.72
CA PRO A 161 19.40 8.19 -1.52
C PRO A 161 20.61 7.87 -0.64
#